data_37076a2dfbac115fca91b0f230c9bab6
#
_entry.id   37076a2dfbac115fca91b0f230c9bab6
#
_cell.length_a   1.000
_cell.length_b   1.000
_cell.length_c   1.000
_cell.angle_alpha   90.00
_cell.angle_beta   90.00
_cell.angle_gamma   90.00
#
_symmetry.space_group_name_H-M   'P 1'
#
loop_
_entity.id
_entity.type
_entity.pdbx_description
1 polymer ?
#
loop_
_entity_poly.entity_id
_entity_poly.type
_entity_poly.pdbx_seq_one_letter_code
_entity_poly.pdbx_strand_id
1 'polypeptide(L)'
;VFNSLGFTRSDIASFEIPEGMSNIALLDGDGREITCQKVKDNKAIFFAENIPSNGYKSFKIVESRNNNNANIILNKDGGENKFVKFTFDDKGQITSIIDKKTIREVLRKGEVGNQIQAFEDKPMFFDNWDIDIYYKEKMWLIDNIASIEVIEEGPVRSTLRIERKFLNSTIVQNIHLYNDIPR
;
A
#
# COMPACT_ATOMS: atom_id res chain seq x y z
N VAL A 1 15.72 -3.65 13.55
CA VAL A 1 15.57 -3.08 12.20
C VAL A 1 16.87 -2.41 11.80
N PHE A 2 17.40 -2.79 10.65
CA PHE A 2 18.64 -2.23 10.11
C PHE A 2 18.34 -1.27 8.97
N ASN A 3 19.17 -0.23 8.85
CA ASN A 3 19.15 0.72 7.75
C ASN A 3 20.56 0.76 7.12
N SER A 4 20.69 0.27 5.89
CA SER A 4 21.95 0.26 5.13
C SER A 4 22.16 1.53 4.30
N LEU A 5 21.24 2.49 4.36
CA LEU A 5 21.32 3.73 3.59
C LEU A 5 22.12 4.79 4.34
N GLY A 6 22.77 5.69 3.59
CA GLY A 6 23.59 6.79 4.14
C GLY A 6 22.78 7.94 4.78
N PHE A 7 21.48 7.78 5.03
CA PHE A 7 20.60 8.77 5.66
C PHE A 7 19.62 8.10 6.61
N THR A 8 19.13 8.85 7.60
CA THR A 8 18.09 8.37 8.52
C THR A 8 16.80 8.08 7.78
N ARG A 9 16.17 6.94 8.09
CA ARG A 9 14.96 6.47 7.41
C ARG A 9 13.87 6.07 8.40
N SER A 10 12.62 6.36 8.01
CA SER A 10 11.42 5.83 8.66
C SER A 10 10.62 5.04 7.64
N ASP A 11 10.18 3.82 7.97
CA ASP A 11 9.39 2.98 7.08
C ASP A 11 8.64 1.90 7.87
N ILE A 12 7.78 1.15 7.17
CA ILE A 12 7.13 -0.02 7.73
C ILE A 12 8.13 -1.18 7.82
N ALA A 13 8.24 -1.75 9.00
CA ALA A 13 8.99 -2.97 9.26
C ALA A 13 8.03 -4.10 9.63
N SER A 14 8.46 -5.34 9.42
CA SER A 14 7.71 -6.53 9.80
C SER A 14 8.57 -7.48 10.63
N PHE A 15 7.91 -8.29 11.45
CA PHE A 15 8.54 -9.36 12.22
C PHE A 15 7.58 -10.54 12.40
N GLU A 16 8.12 -11.71 12.70
CA GLU A 16 7.34 -12.89 13.03
C GLU A 16 6.86 -12.80 14.48
N ILE A 17 5.59 -13.15 14.70
CA ILE A 17 4.99 -13.13 16.04
C ILE A 17 5.49 -14.35 16.81
N PRO A 18 6.08 -14.19 18.01
CA PRO A 18 6.49 -15.33 18.82
C PRO A 18 5.32 -16.23 19.18
N GLU A 19 5.58 -17.54 19.27
CA GLU A 19 4.58 -18.52 19.69
C GLU A 19 3.96 -18.15 21.05
N GLY A 20 2.65 -18.32 21.14
CA GLY A 20 1.89 -18.05 22.37
C GLY A 20 1.49 -16.59 22.61
N MET A 21 1.97 -15.64 21.80
CA MET A 21 1.56 -14.23 21.89
C MET A 21 0.34 -13.93 21.02
N SER A 22 -0.71 -13.32 21.59
CA SER A 22 -1.91 -12.95 20.87
C SER A 22 -2.06 -11.45 20.65
N ASN A 23 -1.81 -10.63 21.65
CA ASN A 23 -1.83 -9.18 21.57
C ASN A 23 -0.42 -8.67 21.75
N ILE A 24 0.11 -8.01 20.74
CA ILE A 24 1.52 -7.60 20.69
C ILE A 24 1.66 -6.09 20.53
N ALA A 25 2.68 -5.57 21.19
CA ALA A 25 3.25 -4.25 20.96
C ALA A 25 4.77 -4.35 20.95
N LEU A 26 5.42 -3.29 20.54
CA LEU A 26 6.87 -3.14 20.67
C LEU A 26 7.19 -2.05 21.68
N LEU A 27 8.26 -2.21 22.43
CA LEU A 27 8.88 -1.12 23.17
C LEU A 27 10.15 -0.69 22.44
N ASP A 28 10.32 0.61 22.26
CA ASP A 28 11.58 1.19 21.78
C ASP A 28 12.65 1.24 22.88
N GLY A 29 13.84 1.78 22.55
CA GLY A 29 14.94 1.92 23.49
C GLY A 29 14.65 2.82 24.70
N ASP A 30 13.67 3.71 24.60
CA ASP A 30 13.21 4.61 25.65
C ASP A 30 12.02 4.05 26.46
N GLY A 31 11.59 2.82 26.13
CA GLY A 31 10.46 2.15 26.76
C GLY A 31 9.08 2.64 26.30
N ARG A 32 8.99 3.37 25.19
CA ARG A 32 7.71 3.79 24.61
C ARG A 32 7.08 2.63 23.85
N GLU A 33 5.78 2.46 24.04
CA GLU A 33 5.00 1.47 23.31
C GLU A 33 4.77 1.93 21.87
N ILE A 34 5.10 1.07 20.90
CA ILE A 34 4.87 1.26 19.48
C ILE A 34 3.76 0.32 19.02
N THR A 35 2.78 0.89 18.37
CA THR A 35 1.63 0.18 17.83
C THR A 35 2.06 -0.82 16.77
N CYS A 36 1.59 -2.07 16.89
CA CYS A 36 1.75 -3.14 15.93
C CYS A 36 0.41 -3.55 15.35
N GLN A 37 0.44 -4.06 14.14
CA GLN A 37 -0.72 -4.66 13.49
C GLN A 37 -0.38 -6.07 13.04
N LYS A 38 -1.19 -7.04 13.43
CA LYS A 38 -1.12 -8.40 12.89
C LYS A 38 -1.54 -8.41 11.43
N VAL A 39 -0.79 -9.15 10.63
CA VAL A 39 -1.07 -9.39 9.22
C VAL A 39 -1.06 -10.89 8.94
N LYS A 40 -1.24 -11.29 7.67
CA LYS A 40 -1.19 -12.71 7.29
C LYS A 40 0.16 -13.35 7.63
N ASP A 41 0.20 -14.69 7.63
CA ASP A 41 1.39 -15.52 7.79
C ASP A 41 2.12 -15.34 9.13
N ASN A 42 1.35 -15.19 10.22
CA ASN A 42 1.86 -15.03 11.59
C ASN A 42 2.86 -13.87 11.75
N LYS A 43 2.70 -12.79 10.96
CA LYS A 43 3.54 -11.61 11.01
C LYS A 43 2.82 -10.43 11.64
N ALA A 44 3.61 -9.48 12.10
CA ALA A 44 3.14 -8.15 12.49
C ALA A 44 3.95 -7.08 11.77
N ILE A 45 3.29 -5.95 11.53
CA ILE A 45 3.90 -4.75 10.95
C ILE A 45 3.80 -3.59 11.95
N PHE A 46 4.75 -2.67 11.83
CA PHE A 46 4.78 -1.43 12.62
C PHE A 46 5.54 -0.33 11.87
N PHE A 47 5.35 0.91 12.30
CA PHE A 47 6.12 2.04 11.78
C PHE A 47 7.44 2.15 12.54
N ALA A 48 8.55 1.85 11.88
CA ALA A 48 9.90 1.97 12.41
C ALA A 48 10.44 3.37 12.11
N GLU A 49 10.39 4.25 13.11
CA GLU A 49 10.71 5.67 12.96
C GLU A 49 12.18 5.95 13.23
N ASN A 50 12.77 6.85 12.41
CA ASN A 50 14.10 7.41 12.60
C ASN A 50 15.22 6.37 12.78
N ILE A 51 15.25 5.32 11.96
CA ILE A 51 16.35 4.36 11.94
C ILE A 51 17.61 5.08 11.43
N PRO A 52 18.70 5.13 12.20
CA PRO A 52 19.87 5.93 11.86
C PRO A 52 20.55 5.44 10.57
N SER A 53 21.26 6.37 9.92
CA SER A 53 22.09 6.08 8.75
C SER A 53 23.12 4.99 9.07
N ASN A 54 23.25 3.99 8.19
CA ASN A 54 24.18 2.86 8.33
C ASN A 54 24.12 2.22 9.74
N GLY A 55 22.93 2.14 10.31
CA GLY A 55 22.74 1.73 11.70
C GLY A 55 21.50 0.87 11.90
N TYR A 56 21.11 0.75 13.17
CA TYR A 56 19.93 -0.05 13.54
C TYR A 56 19.25 0.51 14.79
N LYS A 57 17.99 0.10 14.98
CA LYS A 57 17.27 0.18 16.27
C LYS A 57 16.77 -1.19 16.68
N SER A 58 16.84 -1.47 17.96
CA SER A 58 16.23 -2.65 18.57
C SER A 58 14.87 -2.32 19.16
N PHE A 59 13.97 -3.29 19.12
CA PHE A 59 12.63 -3.19 19.69
C PHE A 59 12.35 -4.46 20.47
N LYS A 60 11.75 -4.31 21.66
CA LYS A 60 11.37 -5.43 22.50
C LYS A 60 9.91 -5.79 22.26
N ILE A 61 9.62 -7.04 21.89
CA ILE A 61 8.26 -7.53 21.74
C ILE A 61 7.65 -7.76 23.11
N VAL A 62 6.48 -7.21 23.37
CA VAL A 62 5.73 -7.32 24.61
C VAL A 62 4.26 -7.62 24.34
N GLU A 63 3.54 -8.13 25.35
CA GLU A 63 2.08 -8.21 25.29
C GLU A 63 1.49 -6.81 25.42
N SER A 64 0.61 -6.44 24.45
CA SER A 64 -0.10 -5.16 24.51
C SER A 64 -1.33 -5.26 25.38
N ARG A 65 -1.62 -4.18 26.09
CA ARG A 65 -2.88 -3.97 26.83
C ARG A 65 -3.81 -2.99 26.13
N ASN A 66 -3.35 -2.37 25.04
CA ASN A 66 -4.05 -1.30 24.34
C ASN A 66 -4.64 -1.79 23.01
N ASN A 67 -5.91 -1.46 22.78
CA ASN A 67 -6.54 -1.53 21.46
C ASN A 67 -6.32 -0.18 20.78
N ASN A 68 -5.39 -0.11 19.85
CA ASN A 68 -5.14 1.11 19.09
C ASN A 68 -6.13 1.19 17.92
N ASN A 69 -6.88 2.28 17.84
CA ASN A 69 -7.81 2.52 16.75
C ASN A 69 -7.07 3.03 15.51
N ALA A 70 -7.50 2.60 14.34
CA ALA A 70 -7.03 3.13 13.06
C ALA A 70 -7.61 4.53 12.80
N ASN A 71 -6.77 5.46 12.34
CA ASN A 71 -7.17 6.75 11.78
C ASN A 71 -7.17 6.70 10.24
N ILE A 72 -7.34 5.51 9.68
CA ILE A 72 -7.34 5.26 8.25
C ILE A 72 -8.78 4.96 7.84
N ILE A 73 -9.28 5.71 6.88
CA ILE A 73 -10.55 5.42 6.21
C ILE A 73 -10.19 4.82 4.86
N LEU A 74 -10.65 3.60 4.59
CA LEU A 74 -10.45 2.95 3.29
C LEU A 74 -11.69 2.09 2.98
N ASN A 75 -12.31 2.35 1.84
CA ASN A 75 -13.47 1.61 1.37
C ASN A 75 -13.50 1.59 -0.17
N LYS A 76 -14.56 1.04 -0.76
CA LYS A 76 -14.71 0.94 -2.22
C LYS A 76 -14.78 2.30 -2.93
N ASP A 77 -15.14 3.38 -2.24
CA ASP A 77 -15.32 4.70 -2.82
C ASP A 77 -14.04 5.56 -2.70
N GLY A 78 -13.05 5.11 -1.90
CA GLY A 78 -11.79 5.81 -1.74
C GLY A 78 -11.11 5.56 -0.40
N GLY A 79 -10.13 6.39 -0.09
CA GLY A 79 -9.39 6.32 1.15
C GLY A 79 -8.87 7.67 1.64
N GLU A 80 -8.64 7.75 2.95
CA GLU A 80 -8.14 8.94 3.60
C GLU A 80 -7.27 8.58 4.81
N ASN A 81 -6.11 9.22 4.88
CA ASN A 81 -5.26 9.27 6.08
C ASN A 81 -4.90 10.72 6.40
N LYS A 82 -3.94 10.94 7.29
CA LYS A 82 -3.49 12.31 7.65
C LYS A 82 -2.76 13.04 6.52
N PHE A 83 -2.31 12.36 5.47
CA PHE A 83 -1.49 12.93 4.40
C PHE A 83 -2.24 13.09 3.08
N VAL A 84 -3.09 12.12 2.75
CA VAL A 84 -3.72 12.01 1.44
C VAL A 84 -5.18 11.63 1.58
N LYS A 85 -6.01 12.16 0.65
CA LYS A 85 -7.38 11.71 0.40
C LYS A 85 -7.51 11.39 -1.07
N PHE A 86 -8.11 10.23 -1.41
CA PHE A 86 -8.37 9.86 -2.79
C PHE A 86 -9.74 9.21 -2.93
N THR A 87 -10.29 9.28 -4.15
CA THR A 87 -11.59 8.70 -4.49
C THR A 87 -11.47 7.75 -5.67
N PHE A 88 -12.31 6.73 -5.69
CA PHE A 88 -12.45 5.80 -6.83
C PHE A 88 -13.77 6.03 -7.56
N ASP A 89 -13.80 5.67 -8.83
CA ASP A 89 -15.03 5.40 -9.57
C ASP A 89 -15.45 3.93 -9.45
N ASP A 90 -16.54 3.57 -10.14
CA ASP A 90 -17.08 2.21 -10.19
C ASP A 90 -16.17 1.20 -10.92
N LYS A 91 -15.13 1.68 -11.61
CA LYS A 91 -14.11 0.88 -12.31
C LYS A 91 -12.82 0.74 -11.49
N GLY A 92 -12.80 1.24 -10.25
CA GLY A 92 -11.61 1.25 -9.41
C GLY A 92 -10.47 2.13 -9.94
N GLN A 93 -10.82 3.11 -10.79
CA GLN A 93 -9.91 4.15 -11.24
C GLN A 93 -9.92 5.28 -10.21
N ILE A 94 -8.78 5.91 -10.02
CA ILE A 94 -8.67 7.04 -9.07
C ILE A 94 -9.12 8.31 -9.79
N THR A 95 -10.16 8.96 -9.28
CA THR A 95 -10.73 10.18 -9.85
C THR A 95 -10.26 11.46 -9.19
N SER A 96 -9.69 11.37 -8.00
CA SER A 96 -9.09 12.50 -7.26
C SER A 96 -8.02 11.97 -6.31
N ILE A 97 -6.93 12.72 -6.16
CA ILE A 97 -5.91 12.55 -5.12
C ILE A 97 -5.58 13.93 -4.57
N ILE A 98 -5.95 14.19 -3.33
CA ILE A 98 -5.64 15.44 -2.63
C ILE A 98 -4.43 15.22 -1.71
N ASP A 99 -3.34 15.92 -1.95
CA ASP A 99 -2.27 16.12 -0.97
C ASP A 99 -2.78 17.07 0.13
N LYS A 100 -3.01 16.54 1.33
CA LYS A 100 -3.59 17.32 2.45
C LYS A 100 -2.64 18.37 3.02
N LYS A 101 -1.33 18.21 2.83
CA LYS A 101 -0.34 19.20 3.29
C LYS A 101 -0.37 20.47 2.45
N THR A 102 -0.51 20.32 1.14
CA THR A 102 -0.50 21.44 0.18
C THR A 102 -1.89 21.81 -0.33
N ILE A 103 -2.92 21.03 0.05
CA ILE A 103 -4.32 21.15 -0.43
C ILE A 103 -4.36 21.14 -1.98
N ARG A 104 -3.53 20.30 -2.58
CA ARG A 104 -3.37 20.23 -4.03
C ARG A 104 -3.99 18.95 -4.59
N GLU A 105 -4.81 19.11 -5.64
CA GLU A 105 -5.21 17.99 -6.49
C GLU A 105 -4.01 17.53 -7.34
N VAL A 106 -3.71 16.25 -7.30
CA VAL A 106 -2.57 15.66 -8.01
C VAL A 106 -2.91 15.33 -9.45
N LEU A 107 -4.14 14.88 -9.71
CA LEU A 107 -4.60 14.54 -11.05
C LEU A 107 -4.99 15.81 -11.83
N ARG A 108 -4.78 15.78 -13.15
CA ARG A 108 -5.32 16.80 -14.02
C ARG A 108 -6.83 16.69 -14.11
N LYS A 109 -7.50 17.79 -14.25
CA LYS A 109 -8.96 17.85 -14.38
C LYS A 109 -9.44 16.97 -15.55
N GLY A 110 -10.32 16.03 -15.24
CA GLY A 110 -10.91 15.10 -16.22
C GLY A 110 -10.06 13.87 -16.55
N GLU A 111 -8.88 13.74 -15.94
CA GLU A 111 -8.07 12.53 -16.06
C GLU A 111 -8.27 11.59 -14.86
N VAL A 112 -7.95 10.32 -15.04
CA VAL A 112 -8.04 9.30 -14.01
C VAL A 112 -6.69 8.60 -13.81
N GLY A 113 -6.43 8.18 -12.58
CA GLY A 113 -5.30 7.33 -12.22
C GLY A 113 -5.71 5.86 -12.10
N ASN A 114 -4.74 4.98 -11.90
CA ASN A 114 -4.97 3.54 -11.75
C ASN A 114 -5.75 2.90 -12.92
N GLN A 115 -5.58 3.43 -14.13
CA GLN A 115 -6.16 2.87 -15.34
C GLN A 115 -5.25 1.76 -15.87
N ILE A 116 -5.73 0.52 -15.89
CA ILE A 116 -4.98 -0.61 -16.41
C ILE A 116 -5.24 -0.74 -17.90
N GLN A 117 -4.17 -0.78 -18.67
CA GLN A 117 -4.20 -0.90 -20.11
C GLN A 117 -3.45 -2.15 -20.55
N ALA A 118 -4.00 -2.91 -21.47
CA ALA A 118 -3.34 -3.99 -22.17
C ALA A 118 -3.19 -3.63 -23.64
N PHE A 119 -2.04 -3.96 -24.20
CA PHE A 119 -1.71 -3.68 -25.58
C PHE A 119 -1.39 -4.99 -26.32
N GLU A 120 -1.73 -5.06 -27.60
CA GLU A 120 -1.24 -6.13 -28.44
C GLU A 120 0.19 -5.78 -28.88
N ASP A 121 1.15 -6.56 -28.42
CA ASP A 121 2.56 -6.39 -28.75
C ASP A 121 2.96 -7.45 -29.78
N LYS A 122 3.22 -7.01 -31.03
CA LYS A 122 3.65 -7.84 -32.16
C LYS A 122 4.79 -7.16 -32.89
N PRO A 123 6.01 -7.17 -32.30
CA PRO A 123 7.17 -6.58 -32.95
C PRO A 123 7.54 -7.36 -34.22
N MET A 124 8.17 -6.69 -35.16
CA MET A 124 8.64 -7.33 -36.40
C MET A 124 9.81 -8.27 -36.16
N PHE A 125 10.69 -7.92 -35.20
CA PHE A 125 11.87 -8.68 -34.81
C PHE A 125 12.07 -8.58 -33.28
N PHE A 126 12.77 -9.57 -32.71
CA PHE A 126 13.20 -9.54 -31.31
C PHE A 126 12.08 -9.34 -30.29
N ASP A 127 11.02 -10.15 -30.38
CA ASP A 127 9.78 -10.09 -29.60
C ASP A 127 9.95 -10.08 -28.07
N ASN A 128 11.14 -10.41 -27.55
CA ASN A 128 11.46 -10.30 -26.13
C ASN A 128 12.32 -9.07 -25.78
N TRP A 129 12.74 -8.27 -26.77
CA TRP A 129 13.67 -7.15 -26.59
C TRP A 129 13.10 -5.82 -27.05
N ASP A 130 12.29 -5.83 -28.11
CA ASP A 130 11.76 -4.64 -28.73
C ASP A 130 10.25 -4.55 -28.59
N ILE A 131 9.76 -3.33 -28.38
CA ILE A 131 8.34 -2.97 -28.46
C ILE A 131 8.22 -2.01 -29.63
N ASP A 132 7.78 -2.52 -30.77
CA ASP A 132 7.56 -1.70 -31.95
C ASP A 132 6.34 -0.78 -31.78
N ILE A 133 6.34 0.35 -32.46
CA ILE A 133 5.28 1.38 -32.36
C ILE A 133 3.87 0.84 -32.62
N TYR A 134 3.74 -0.30 -33.29
CA TYR A 134 2.49 -0.96 -33.63
C TYR A 134 1.66 -1.37 -32.42
N TYR A 135 2.26 -1.50 -31.22
CA TYR A 135 1.49 -1.76 -29.99
C TYR A 135 0.39 -0.71 -29.75
N LYS A 136 0.53 0.50 -30.29
CA LYS A 136 -0.44 1.59 -30.17
C LYS A 136 -1.71 1.37 -30.98
N GLU A 137 -1.68 0.44 -31.97
CA GLU A 137 -2.80 0.20 -32.87
C GLU A 137 -3.95 -0.55 -32.18
N LYS A 138 -3.64 -1.30 -31.11
CA LYS A 138 -4.63 -2.10 -30.41
C LYS A 138 -4.42 -2.09 -28.90
N MET A 139 -5.35 -1.49 -28.20
CA MET A 139 -5.33 -1.34 -26.75
C MET A 139 -6.69 -1.70 -26.15
N TRP A 140 -6.67 -2.34 -25.00
CA TRP A 140 -7.85 -2.60 -24.19
C TRP A 140 -7.73 -1.88 -22.85
N LEU A 141 -8.81 -1.27 -22.41
CA LEU A 141 -8.97 -0.85 -21.03
C LEU A 141 -9.47 -2.05 -20.22
N ILE A 142 -8.78 -2.34 -19.11
CA ILE A 142 -9.16 -3.42 -18.21
C ILE A 142 -9.93 -2.80 -17.04
N ASP A 143 -11.21 -2.54 -17.28
CA ASP A 143 -12.12 -1.88 -16.35
C ASP A 143 -13.22 -2.81 -15.79
N ASN A 144 -13.22 -4.08 -16.19
CA ASN A 144 -14.16 -5.08 -15.68
C ASN A 144 -13.77 -5.59 -14.31
N ILE A 145 -14.37 -5.02 -13.26
CA ILE A 145 -14.16 -5.41 -11.86
C ILE A 145 -14.92 -6.70 -11.55
N ALA A 146 -14.20 -7.71 -11.05
CA ALA A 146 -14.77 -8.93 -10.50
C ALA A 146 -15.14 -8.79 -9.02
N SER A 147 -14.27 -8.12 -8.24
CA SER A 147 -14.55 -7.77 -6.85
C SER A 147 -13.75 -6.55 -6.40
N ILE A 148 -14.28 -5.84 -5.41
CA ILE A 148 -13.60 -4.77 -4.68
C ILE A 148 -13.97 -4.90 -3.20
N GLU A 149 -12.98 -5.12 -2.33
CA GLU A 149 -13.21 -5.40 -0.92
C GLU A 149 -12.06 -4.90 -0.03
N VAL A 150 -12.38 -4.49 1.18
CA VAL A 150 -11.39 -4.22 2.22
C VAL A 150 -11.01 -5.56 2.86
N ILE A 151 -9.76 -5.97 2.69
CA ILE A 151 -9.25 -7.26 3.17
C ILE A 151 -8.42 -7.15 4.45
N GLU A 152 -8.08 -5.94 4.85
CA GLU A 152 -7.31 -5.66 6.05
C GLU A 152 -7.64 -4.27 6.57
N GLU A 153 -7.94 -4.17 7.86
CA GLU A 153 -8.13 -2.92 8.59
C GLU A 153 -7.28 -2.94 9.85
N GLY A 154 -6.57 -1.85 10.12
CA GLY A 154 -5.75 -1.78 11.33
C GLY A 154 -5.07 -0.44 11.56
N PRO A 155 -4.42 -0.29 12.72
CA PRO A 155 -3.84 0.99 13.14
C PRO A 155 -2.60 1.39 12.35
N VAL A 156 -1.94 0.45 11.68
CA VAL A 156 -0.72 0.72 10.87
C VAL A 156 -1.05 0.84 9.40
N ARG A 157 -1.93 -0.05 8.90
CA ARG A 157 -2.29 -0.15 7.49
C ARG A 157 -3.72 -0.65 7.32
N SER A 158 -4.43 -0.11 6.33
CA SER A 158 -5.63 -0.72 5.74
C SER A 158 -5.35 -1.11 4.29
N THR A 159 -5.99 -2.18 3.80
CA THR A 159 -5.75 -2.72 2.46
C THR A 159 -7.08 -2.98 1.75
N LEU A 160 -7.22 -2.36 0.59
CA LEU A 160 -8.29 -2.61 -0.38
C LEU A 160 -7.77 -3.54 -1.47
N ARG A 161 -8.50 -4.59 -1.79
CA ARG A 161 -8.22 -5.51 -2.87
C ARG A 161 -9.19 -5.29 -4.01
N ILE A 162 -8.66 -5.14 -5.22
CA ILE A 162 -9.43 -5.04 -6.47
C ILE A 162 -9.04 -6.20 -7.37
N GLU A 163 -10.01 -6.99 -7.80
CA GLU A 163 -9.81 -8.06 -8.78
C GLU A 163 -10.44 -7.67 -10.12
N ARG A 164 -9.71 -7.89 -11.20
CA ARG A 164 -10.19 -7.71 -12.56
C ARG A 164 -9.97 -8.97 -13.38
N LYS A 165 -10.85 -9.20 -14.34
CA LYS A 165 -10.72 -10.28 -15.32
C LYS A 165 -10.36 -9.71 -16.68
N PHE A 166 -9.35 -10.31 -17.30
CA PHE A 166 -8.97 -9.99 -18.66
C PHE A 166 -8.53 -11.25 -19.39
N LEU A 167 -9.26 -11.61 -20.46
CA LEU A 167 -9.09 -12.88 -21.16
C LEU A 167 -9.13 -14.05 -20.15
N ASN A 168 -8.11 -14.90 -20.14
CA ASN A 168 -7.98 -16.04 -19.22
C ASN A 168 -7.19 -15.68 -17.93
N SER A 169 -6.91 -14.39 -17.71
CA SER A 169 -6.11 -13.92 -16.60
C SER A 169 -6.95 -13.22 -15.53
N THR A 170 -6.46 -13.29 -14.30
CA THR A 170 -6.97 -12.49 -13.17
C THR A 170 -5.88 -11.52 -12.74
N ILE A 171 -6.22 -10.24 -12.67
CA ILE A 171 -5.35 -9.18 -12.16
C ILE A 171 -5.82 -8.83 -10.77
N VAL A 172 -4.92 -8.94 -9.80
CA VAL A 172 -5.17 -8.61 -8.40
C VAL A 172 -4.31 -7.42 -8.01
N GLN A 173 -4.95 -6.34 -7.54
CA GLN A 173 -4.28 -5.18 -6.97
C GLN A 173 -4.61 -5.10 -5.49
N ASN A 174 -3.57 -4.96 -4.64
CA ASN A 174 -3.73 -4.60 -3.24
C ASN A 174 -3.29 -3.15 -3.07
N ILE A 175 -4.23 -2.29 -2.71
CA ILE A 175 -3.98 -0.88 -2.45
C ILE A 175 -3.84 -0.71 -0.95
N HIS A 176 -2.65 -0.34 -0.50
CA HIS A 176 -2.32 -0.15 0.90
C HIS A 176 -2.36 1.34 1.25
N LEU A 177 -3.07 1.67 2.32
CA LEU A 177 -3.05 3.00 2.90
C LEU A 177 -2.49 2.91 4.33
N TYR A 178 -1.44 3.65 4.61
CA TYR A 178 -0.72 3.62 5.88
C TYR A 178 -1.07 4.83 6.76
N ASN A 179 -1.03 4.64 8.09
CA ASN A 179 -1.32 5.73 9.02
C ASN A 179 -0.19 6.78 9.09
N ASP A 180 1.07 6.33 9.09
CA ASP A 180 2.21 7.17 9.44
C ASP A 180 3.16 7.53 8.30
N ILE A 181 2.88 7.04 7.09
CA ILE A 181 3.65 7.37 5.89
C ILE A 181 2.74 7.89 4.77
N PRO A 182 3.23 8.85 3.95
CA PRO A 182 2.45 9.50 2.89
C PRO A 182 2.37 8.64 1.62
N ARG A 183 1.96 7.41 1.76
CA ARG A 183 1.77 6.47 0.65
C ARG A 183 0.71 5.42 0.99
#